data_b3e374fe424b26cb6b206f6aa4246a59
#
_entry.id   b3e374fe424b26cb6b206f6aa4246a59
#
_cell.length_a   1.000
_cell.length_b   1.000
_cell.length_c   1.000
_cell.angle_alpha   90.00
_cell.angle_beta   90.00
_cell.angle_gamma   90.00
#
_symmetry.space_group_name_H-M   'P 1'
#
loop_
_entity.id
_entity.type
_entity.pdbx_description
1 polymer ?
#
loop_
_entity_poly.entity_id
_entity_poly.type
_entity_poly.pdbx_seq_one_letter_code
_entity_poly.pdbx_strand_id
1 'polypeptide(L)'
;MKVLQEPTCVSDYISLSTCEWKMGGPTNCSAELRLVYQLVFLISETNMCVPENNGAAGCVCHLFMEDMVGADNYTLDLWAGQQLLWKGSFKPSEHVKPKAPENLTVYTNVSETLLLTWSNPYPPDNYLYEKLTYAVNIWNENDPTDSRIYDVTYQEPTLRIAASTLKSGVSYRARVRAWAQSYNSTWSEWSPSTKWYNAYKEPFEKH
;
A
#
# COMPACT_ATOMS: atom_id res chain seq x y z
N MET A 1 23.70 21.61 7.04
CA MET A 1 22.83 20.49 6.67
C MET A 1 21.43 21.03 6.41
N LYS A 2 20.87 20.76 5.24
CA LYS A 2 19.57 21.29 4.82
C LYS A 2 18.67 20.20 4.30
N VAL A 3 17.37 20.34 4.52
CA VAL A 3 16.34 19.48 3.95
C VAL A 3 16.03 19.98 2.54
N LEU A 4 16.16 19.11 1.52
CA LEU A 4 15.83 19.42 0.13
C LEU A 4 14.35 19.21 -0.15
N GLN A 5 13.82 18.05 0.27
CA GLN A 5 12.39 17.74 0.21
C GLN A 5 11.90 17.45 1.62
N GLU A 6 10.87 18.17 2.04
CA GLU A 6 10.29 18.03 3.37
C GLU A 6 9.71 16.63 3.59
N PRO A 7 9.69 16.12 4.83
CA PRO A 7 9.06 14.87 5.17
C PRO A 7 7.60 14.82 4.74
N THR A 8 7.25 13.74 4.05
CA THR A 8 5.87 13.37 3.73
C THR A 8 5.59 12.01 4.34
N CYS A 9 4.44 11.87 4.98
CA CYS A 9 4.08 10.68 5.73
C CYS A 9 2.79 10.07 5.20
N VAL A 10 2.72 8.74 5.23
CA VAL A 10 1.51 7.96 4.97
C VAL A 10 1.29 6.97 6.10
N SER A 11 0.04 6.66 6.41
CA SER A 11 -0.33 5.72 7.47
C SER A 11 -1.02 4.49 6.89
N ASP A 12 -0.70 3.31 7.42
CA ASP A 12 -1.47 2.10 7.16
C ASP A 12 -2.80 2.07 7.95
N TYR A 13 -3.00 3.03 8.85
CA TYR A 13 -4.17 3.19 9.71
C TYR A 13 -4.44 2.00 10.64
N ILE A 14 -3.41 1.21 10.93
CA ILE A 14 -3.40 0.21 12.00
C ILE A 14 -2.42 0.63 13.09
N SER A 15 -1.13 0.67 12.77
CA SER A 15 -0.09 0.94 13.76
C SER A 15 1.16 1.57 13.19
N LEU A 16 1.33 1.58 11.87
CA LEU A 16 2.56 2.02 11.22
C LEU A 16 2.30 3.20 10.30
N SER A 17 3.10 4.25 10.46
CA SER A 17 3.23 5.36 9.50
C SER A 17 4.65 5.42 8.98
N THR A 18 4.80 5.79 7.71
CA THR A 18 6.11 5.88 7.07
C THR A 18 6.32 7.29 6.55
N CYS A 19 7.43 7.92 6.96
CA CYS A 19 7.82 9.24 6.52
C CYS A 19 9.08 9.17 5.66
N GLU A 20 9.09 9.89 4.56
CA GLU A 20 10.22 9.97 3.64
C GLU A 20 10.56 11.42 3.35
N TRP A 21 11.86 11.70 3.25
CA TRP A 21 12.37 13.03 2.88
C TRP A 21 13.71 12.92 2.17
N LYS A 22 14.16 14.02 1.61
CA LYS A 22 15.50 14.11 1.00
C LYS A 22 16.29 15.25 1.61
N MET A 23 17.56 14.95 1.91
CA MET A 23 18.54 15.93 2.35
C MET A 23 19.19 16.64 1.14
N GLY A 24 19.78 17.77 1.35
CA GLY A 24 20.44 18.56 0.31
C GLY A 24 21.76 17.97 -0.20
N GLY A 25 22.27 16.92 0.43
CA GLY A 25 23.47 16.21 0.05
C GLY A 25 23.56 14.85 0.70
N PRO A 26 24.58 14.04 0.38
CA PRO A 26 24.77 12.72 0.98
C PRO A 26 24.74 12.78 2.51
N THR A 27 23.96 11.91 3.13
CA THR A 27 23.70 11.93 4.57
C THR A 27 23.66 10.50 5.11
N ASN A 28 24.30 10.25 6.23
CA ASN A 28 24.09 9.03 7.00
C ASN A 28 22.90 9.24 7.93
N CYS A 29 21.71 8.85 7.48
CA CYS A 29 20.45 9.18 8.15
C CYS A 29 20.41 8.68 9.60
N SER A 30 20.84 7.44 9.85
CA SER A 30 20.81 6.85 11.20
C SER A 30 21.81 7.44 12.16
N ALA A 31 22.97 7.91 11.67
CA ALA A 31 24.00 8.50 12.49
C ALA A 31 23.74 10.00 12.78
N GLU A 32 23.16 10.72 11.82
CA GLU A 32 23.11 12.19 11.86
C GLU A 32 21.74 12.76 12.20
N LEU A 33 20.66 12.00 12.01
CA LEU A 33 19.29 12.52 12.11
C LEU A 33 18.44 11.75 13.13
N ARG A 34 17.45 12.47 13.71
CA ARG A 34 16.37 11.90 14.53
C ARG A 34 15.08 12.60 14.20
N LEU A 35 14.00 11.81 14.04
CA LEU A 35 12.66 12.34 13.88
C LEU A 35 11.89 12.10 15.18
N VAL A 36 11.49 13.17 15.82
CA VAL A 36 10.71 13.15 17.06
C VAL A 36 9.26 13.40 16.72
N TYR A 37 8.36 12.56 17.22
CA TYR A 37 6.94 12.72 17.00
C TYR A 37 6.13 12.58 18.27
N GLN A 38 5.03 13.34 18.35
CA GLN A 38 4.20 13.42 19.54
C GLN A 38 2.75 13.67 19.13
N LEU A 39 1.83 12.97 19.79
CA LEU A 39 0.40 13.23 19.66
C LEU A 39 0.06 14.59 20.32
N VAL A 40 -0.64 15.46 19.59
CA VAL A 40 -0.86 16.86 20.00
C VAL A 40 -1.56 17.00 21.33
N PHE A 41 -2.47 16.09 21.69
CA PHE A 41 -3.27 16.15 22.91
C PHE A 41 -2.68 15.38 24.10
N LEU A 42 -1.58 14.66 23.93
CA LEU A 42 -0.88 13.95 25.00
C LEU A 42 0.44 14.62 25.28
N ILE A 43 0.49 15.38 26.36
CA ILE A 43 1.66 16.20 26.73
C ILE A 43 2.85 15.34 27.19
N SER A 44 2.65 14.06 27.50
CA SER A 44 3.60 13.25 28.27
C SER A 44 4.50 12.31 27.49
N GLU A 45 4.22 12.01 26.22
CA GLU A 45 5.00 11.02 25.48
C GLU A 45 5.49 11.54 24.13
N THR A 46 6.79 11.83 24.09
CA THR A 46 7.51 11.99 22.83
C THR A 46 8.11 10.67 22.42
N ASN A 47 7.95 10.32 21.15
CA ASN A 47 8.57 9.17 20.54
C ASN A 47 9.66 9.64 19.57
N MET A 48 10.63 8.78 19.33
CA MET A 48 11.73 9.08 18.44
C MET A 48 11.94 7.95 17.45
N CYS A 49 12.13 8.32 16.19
CA CYS A 49 12.50 7.41 15.13
C CYS A 49 13.92 7.67 14.68
N VAL A 50 14.71 6.60 14.58
CA VAL A 50 16.04 6.62 13.96
C VAL A 50 15.85 6.31 12.48
N PRO A 51 16.12 7.27 11.56
CA PRO A 51 15.88 7.04 10.15
C PRO A 51 16.91 6.10 9.52
N GLU A 52 16.52 5.51 8.42
CA GLU A 52 17.37 4.69 7.56
C GLU A 52 17.57 5.37 6.21
N ASN A 53 18.66 5.07 5.54
CA ASN A 53 18.92 5.59 4.22
C ASN A 53 18.07 4.89 3.16
N ASN A 54 17.52 5.70 2.26
CA ASN A 54 16.97 5.27 0.99
C ASN A 54 17.69 6.04 -0.12
N GLY A 55 18.83 5.51 -0.56
CA GLY A 55 19.78 6.24 -1.41
C GLY A 55 20.74 7.12 -0.58
N ALA A 56 21.60 7.87 -1.27
CA ALA A 56 22.65 8.66 -0.63
C ALA A 56 22.13 9.86 0.19
N ALA A 57 21.05 10.50 -0.25
CA ALA A 57 20.47 11.67 0.38
C ALA A 57 19.03 11.45 0.87
N GLY A 58 18.42 10.33 0.58
CA GLY A 58 17.08 9.97 1.01
C GLY A 58 17.07 9.33 2.39
N CYS A 59 16.08 9.68 3.19
CA CYS A 59 15.86 9.13 4.53
C CYS A 59 14.42 8.64 4.67
N VAL A 60 14.24 7.52 5.40
CA VAL A 60 12.94 6.92 5.70
C VAL A 60 12.84 6.68 7.19
N CYS A 61 11.70 7.01 7.78
CA CYS A 61 11.37 6.73 9.17
C CYS A 61 10.07 5.95 9.28
N HIS A 62 10.07 4.93 10.14
CA HIS A 62 8.88 4.16 10.49
C HIS A 62 8.40 4.57 11.87
N LEU A 63 7.18 5.13 11.94
CA LEU A 63 6.58 5.62 13.17
C LEU A 63 5.53 4.62 13.64
N PHE A 64 5.70 4.10 14.86
CA PHE A 64 4.71 3.23 15.48
C PHE A 64 3.69 4.06 16.25
N MET A 65 2.42 3.92 15.90
CA MET A 65 1.30 4.67 16.47
C MET A 65 0.22 3.69 16.90
N GLU A 66 -0.22 3.80 18.14
CA GLU A 66 -1.28 2.95 18.69
C GLU A 66 -2.62 3.68 18.67
N ASP A 67 -3.73 2.92 18.59
CA ASP A 67 -5.11 3.39 18.77
C ASP A 67 -5.45 4.65 17.95
N MET A 68 -5.15 4.61 16.64
CA MET A 68 -5.44 5.72 15.75
C MET A 68 -6.94 6.01 15.64
N VAL A 69 -7.30 7.25 15.95
CA VAL A 69 -8.65 7.78 15.70
C VAL A 69 -8.58 8.94 14.68
N GLY A 70 -9.69 9.21 14.01
CA GLY A 70 -9.70 10.15 12.89
C GLY A 70 -9.29 11.58 13.24
N ALA A 71 -9.41 12.00 14.51
CA ALA A 71 -9.02 13.31 14.98
C ALA A 71 -7.54 13.43 15.37
N ASP A 72 -6.81 12.33 15.41
CA ASP A 72 -5.41 12.33 15.85
C ASP A 72 -4.54 13.15 14.91
N ASN A 73 -3.73 14.01 15.51
CA ASN A 73 -2.75 14.85 14.82
C ASN A 73 -1.43 14.79 15.57
N TYR A 74 -0.33 14.58 14.86
CA TYR A 74 1.00 14.46 15.41
C TYR A 74 1.86 15.67 15.02
N THR A 75 2.69 16.13 15.95
CA THR A 75 3.79 17.03 15.62
C THR A 75 5.02 16.22 15.24
N LEU A 76 5.76 16.71 14.27
CA LEU A 76 6.97 16.08 13.77
C LEU A 76 8.12 17.09 13.83
N ASP A 77 9.22 16.72 14.47
CA ASP A 77 10.43 17.54 14.55
C ASP A 77 11.62 16.72 14.02
N LEU A 78 12.29 17.24 13.00
CA LEU A 78 13.49 16.62 12.44
C LEU A 78 14.74 17.33 13.00
N TRP A 79 15.56 16.56 13.71
CA TRP A 79 16.75 17.04 14.38
C TRP A 79 18.04 16.49 13.78
N ALA A 80 19.05 17.35 13.65
CA ALA A 80 20.43 16.95 13.43
C ALA A 80 21.23 17.37 14.69
N GLY A 81 21.50 16.38 15.58
CA GLY A 81 22.04 16.68 16.88
C GLY A 81 21.13 17.62 17.68
N GLN A 82 21.62 18.80 18.02
CA GLN A 82 20.86 19.82 18.75
C GLN A 82 20.21 20.86 17.83
N GLN A 83 20.35 20.73 16.51
CA GLN A 83 19.80 21.66 15.54
C GLN A 83 18.47 21.12 15.00
N LEU A 84 17.42 21.93 15.15
CA LEU A 84 16.13 21.66 14.52
C LEU A 84 16.21 22.03 13.04
N LEU A 85 16.03 21.04 12.14
CA LEU A 85 16.08 21.24 10.71
C LEU A 85 14.72 21.52 10.10
N TRP A 86 13.69 20.92 10.66
CA TRP A 86 12.33 21.01 10.13
C TRP A 86 11.31 20.69 11.22
N LYS A 87 10.16 21.35 11.14
CA LYS A 87 9.01 21.13 12.01
C LYS A 87 7.73 21.08 11.19
N GLY A 88 6.89 20.11 11.46
CA GLY A 88 5.62 19.95 10.76
C GLY A 88 4.60 19.17 11.56
N SER A 89 3.53 18.80 10.90
CA SER A 89 2.43 18.00 11.48
C SER A 89 1.98 16.92 10.53
N PHE A 90 1.36 15.88 11.10
CA PHE A 90 0.85 14.75 10.34
C PHE A 90 -0.46 14.25 10.96
N LYS A 91 -1.49 14.16 10.12
CA LYS A 91 -2.79 13.60 10.48
C LYS A 91 -3.00 12.30 9.72
N PRO A 92 -2.89 11.13 10.39
CA PRO A 92 -2.95 9.83 9.72
C PRO A 92 -4.19 9.60 8.87
N SER A 93 -5.37 10.11 9.31
CA SER A 93 -6.63 9.95 8.58
C SER A 93 -6.69 10.70 7.25
N GLU A 94 -5.79 11.65 7.01
CA GLU A 94 -5.74 12.44 5.78
C GLU A 94 -4.69 11.94 4.78
N HIS A 95 -3.87 10.95 5.17
CA HIS A 95 -2.76 10.43 4.37
C HIS A 95 -2.65 8.93 4.52
N VAL A 96 -3.68 8.21 4.08
CA VAL A 96 -3.72 6.76 4.20
C VAL A 96 -3.08 6.11 2.98
N LYS A 97 -2.19 5.16 3.23
CA LYS A 97 -1.73 4.17 2.27
C LYS A 97 -2.07 2.79 2.82
N PRO A 98 -3.09 2.11 2.30
CA PRO A 98 -3.49 0.82 2.85
C PRO A 98 -2.39 -0.23 2.75
N LYS A 99 -2.48 -1.25 3.59
CA LYS A 99 -1.68 -2.46 3.44
C LYS A 99 -2.06 -3.16 2.15
N ALA A 100 -1.08 -3.81 1.52
CA ALA A 100 -1.33 -4.64 0.35
C ALA A 100 -2.26 -5.81 0.71
N PRO A 101 -3.23 -6.15 -0.16
CA PRO A 101 -3.99 -7.38 -0.01
C PRO A 101 -3.10 -8.62 0.01
N GLU A 102 -3.57 -9.68 0.64
CA GLU A 102 -2.81 -10.91 0.85
C GLU A 102 -3.55 -12.12 0.30
N ASN A 103 -2.84 -13.24 0.14
CA ASN A 103 -3.41 -14.55 -0.19
C ASN A 103 -4.19 -14.56 -1.51
N LEU A 104 -3.69 -13.88 -2.53
CA LEU A 104 -4.32 -13.91 -3.85
C LEU A 104 -4.26 -15.34 -4.42
N THR A 105 -5.44 -15.91 -4.68
CA THR A 105 -5.62 -17.26 -5.19
C THR A 105 -6.50 -17.23 -6.43
N VAL A 106 -6.13 -18.01 -7.44
CA VAL A 106 -6.91 -18.16 -8.68
C VAL A 106 -7.46 -19.57 -8.73
N TYR A 107 -8.78 -19.68 -8.85
CA TYR A 107 -9.50 -20.95 -9.01
C TYR A 107 -9.91 -21.12 -10.48
N THR A 108 -9.42 -22.20 -11.07
CA THR A 108 -9.68 -22.54 -12.48
C THR A 108 -10.62 -23.74 -12.66
N ASN A 109 -11.13 -24.28 -11.55
CA ASN A 109 -11.89 -25.54 -11.53
C ASN A 109 -13.34 -25.41 -11.98
N VAL A 110 -13.84 -24.17 -12.09
CA VAL A 110 -15.20 -23.93 -12.59
C VAL A 110 -15.11 -23.72 -14.07
N SER A 111 -15.80 -24.56 -14.85
CA SER A 111 -15.80 -24.46 -16.30
C SER A 111 -16.19 -23.04 -16.74
N GLU A 112 -15.42 -22.47 -17.63
CA GLU A 112 -15.66 -21.18 -18.28
C GLU A 112 -15.48 -19.94 -17.39
N THR A 113 -15.29 -20.08 -16.07
CA THR A 113 -15.14 -18.96 -15.14
C THR A 113 -13.86 -19.07 -14.35
N LEU A 114 -13.14 -17.97 -14.27
CA LEU A 114 -12.00 -17.79 -13.34
C LEU A 114 -12.49 -17.05 -12.11
N LEU A 115 -12.17 -17.57 -10.93
CA LEU A 115 -12.44 -16.94 -9.65
C LEU A 115 -11.14 -16.55 -9.01
N LEU A 116 -10.95 -15.26 -8.76
CA LEU A 116 -9.85 -14.72 -7.99
C LEU A 116 -10.36 -14.31 -6.62
N THR A 117 -9.65 -14.72 -5.57
CA THR A 117 -9.95 -14.32 -4.19
C THR A 117 -8.69 -13.82 -3.50
N TRP A 118 -8.84 -12.92 -2.57
CA TRP A 118 -7.76 -12.41 -1.75
C TRP A 118 -8.28 -12.06 -0.37
N SER A 119 -7.38 -11.74 0.55
CA SER A 119 -7.75 -11.37 1.91
C SER A 119 -7.67 -9.86 2.10
N ASN A 120 -8.70 -9.30 2.75
CA ASN A 120 -8.65 -7.94 3.28
C ASN A 120 -7.58 -7.92 4.38
N PRO A 121 -6.56 -7.05 4.30
CA PRO A 121 -5.48 -7.02 5.29
C PRO A 121 -5.88 -6.42 6.64
N TYR A 122 -7.10 -5.91 6.77
CA TYR A 122 -7.59 -5.25 7.97
C TYR A 122 -8.53 -6.13 8.77
N PRO A 123 -8.47 -6.07 10.11
CA PRO A 123 -9.44 -6.77 10.95
C PRO A 123 -10.82 -6.07 10.87
N PRO A 124 -11.92 -6.80 11.17
CA PRO A 124 -13.29 -6.26 11.05
C PRO A 124 -13.58 -5.03 11.91
N ASP A 125 -12.84 -4.83 13.00
CA ASP A 125 -13.00 -3.69 13.90
C ASP A 125 -12.20 -2.45 13.48
N ASN A 126 -11.38 -2.55 12.43
CA ASN A 126 -10.64 -1.41 11.89
C ASN A 126 -11.54 -0.56 11.00
N TYR A 127 -11.37 0.78 11.07
CA TYR A 127 -12.13 1.72 10.26
C TYR A 127 -12.01 1.51 8.76
N LEU A 128 -10.89 0.97 8.28
CA LEU A 128 -10.66 0.72 6.85
C LEU A 128 -11.28 -0.57 6.33
N TYR A 129 -11.68 -1.49 7.21
CA TYR A 129 -12.18 -2.80 6.78
C TYR A 129 -13.29 -2.73 5.74
N GLU A 130 -14.27 -1.84 5.94
CA GLU A 130 -15.39 -1.65 5.02
C GLU A 130 -15.16 -0.54 3.99
N LYS A 131 -13.99 0.08 3.98
CA LYS A 131 -13.68 1.22 3.11
C LYS A 131 -12.76 0.88 1.95
N LEU A 132 -12.28 -0.36 1.87
CA LEU A 132 -11.36 -0.75 0.82
C LEU A 132 -12.10 -1.03 -0.49
N THR A 133 -11.53 -0.52 -1.57
CA THR A 133 -11.79 -0.94 -2.94
C THR A 133 -10.51 -1.50 -3.53
N TYR A 134 -10.62 -2.30 -4.58
CA TYR A 134 -9.47 -3.02 -5.12
C TYR A 134 -9.34 -2.81 -6.62
N ALA A 135 -8.11 -2.91 -7.10
CA ALA A 135 -7.80 -3.04 -8.51
C ALA A 135 -7.02 -4.33 -8.72
N VAL A 136 -7.47 -5.14 -9.66
CA VAL A 136 -6.83 -6.40 -10.03
C VAL A 136 -6.19 -6.25 -11.40
N ASN A 137 -4.88 -6.46 -11.49
CA ASN A 137 -4.15 -6.44 -12.75
C ASN A 137 -3.88 -7.89 -13.17
N ILE A 138 -4.29 -8.22 -14.38
CA ILE A 138 -4.06 -9.52 -15.02
C ILE A 138 -3.27 -9.30 -16.29
N TRP A 139 -2.15 -9.99 -16.46
CA TRP A 139 -1.33 -9.85 -17.65
C TRP A 139 -0.82 -11.19 -18.16
N ASN A 140 -0.64 -11.26 -19.48
CA ASN A 140 -0.02 -12.38 -20.14
C ASN A 140 1.48 -12.42 -19.82
N GLU A 141 1.97 -13.52 -19.29
CA GLU A 141 3.37 -13.64 -18.87
C GLU A 141 4.36 -13.46 -20.04
N ASN A 142 3.97 -13.86 -21.24
CA ASN A 142 4.83 -13.78 -22.43
C ASN A 142 4.59 -12.54 -23.28
N ASP A 143 3.55 -11.76 -23.00
CA ASP A 143 3.21 -10.55 -23.73
C ASP A 143 2.70 -9.47 -22.75
N PRO A 144 3.59 -8.62 -22.20
CA PRO A 144 3.20 -7.58 -21.24
C PRO A 144 2.19 -6.56 -21.79
N THR A 145 2.03 -6.46 -23.11
CA THR A 145 1.03 -5.58 -23.72
C THR A 145 -0.39 -6.11 -23.57
N ASP A 146 -0.55 -7.42 -23.39
CA ASP A 146 -1.82 -8.06 -23.04
C ASP A 146 -2.01 -7.98 -21.52
N SER A 147 -2.49 -6.85 -21.07
CA SER A 147 -2.67 -6.53 -19.65
C SER A 147 -4.03 -5.84 -19.45
N ARG A 148 -4.70 -6.20 -18.37
CA ARG A 148 -6.02 -5.65 -18.03
C ARG A 148 -6.07 -5.26 -16.56
N ILE A 149 -6.85 -4.23 -16.26
CA ILE A 149 -7.14 -3.80 -14.88
C ILE A 149 -8.64 -3.88 -14.67
N TYR A 150 -9.03 -4.57 -13.60
CA TYR A 150 -10.41 -4.70 -13.15
C TYR A 150 -10.59 -3.95 -11.84
N ASP A 151 -11.55 -3.03 -11.80
CA ASP A 151 -11.91 -2.32 -10.57
C ASP A 151 -12.97 -3.12 -9.81
N VAL A 152 -12.68 -3.40 -8.54
CA VAL A 152 -13.58 -4.10 -7.64
C VAL A 152 -14.06 -3.11 -6.59
N THR A 153 -15.25 -2.55 -6.79
CA THR A 153 -15.82 -1.47 -5.98
C THR A 153 -16.73 -1.96 -4.86
N TYR A 154 -17.05 -3.24 -4.82
CA TYR A 154 -17.79 -3.88 -3.74
C TYR A 154 -16.84 -4.46 -2.69
N GLN A 155 -17.37 -4.68 -1.49
CA GLN A 155 -16.57 -5.05 -0.32
C GLN A 155 -16.00 -6.47 -0.35
N GLU A 156 -16.62 -7.38 -1.10
CA GLU A 156 -16.13 -8.75 -1.18
C GLU A 156 -14.80 -8.80 -1.95
N PRO A 157 -13.74 -9.39 -1.38
CA PRO A 157 -12.45 -9.48 -2.02
C PRO A 157 -12.40 -10.61 -3.04
N THR A 158 -13.24 -10.51 -4.07
CA THR A 158 -13.38 -11.52 -5.12
C THR A 158 -13.57 -10.88 -6.48
N LEU A 159 -13.10 -11.55 -7.52
CA LEU A 159 -13.33 -11.18 -8.91
C LEU A 159 -13.67 -12.44 -9.71
N ARG A 160 -14.76 -12.39 -10.47
CA ARG A 160 -15.14 -13.45 -11.41
C ARG A 160 -15.01 -12.92 -12.84
N ILE A 161 -14.29 -13.63 -13.68
CA ILE A 161 -14.16 -13.30 -15.10
C ILE A 161 -14.40 -14.53 -15.94
N ALA A 162 -14.94 -14.34 -17.16
CA ALA A 162 -15.06 -15.42 -18.10
C ALA A 162 -13.68 -15.80 -18.65
N ALA A 163 -13.32 -17.07 -18.60
CA ALA A 163 -12.03 -17.57 -19.09
C ALA A 163 -11.85 -17.31 -20.60
N SER A 164 -12.95 -17.20 -21.35
CA SER A 164 -12.96 -16.87 -22.77
C SER A 164 -12.50 -15.45 -23.09
N THR A 165 -12.45 -14.55 -22.12
CA THR A 165 -11.92 -13.18 -22.31
C THR A 165 -10.40 -13.14 -22.38
N LEU A 166 -9.72 -14.20 -21.96
CA LEU A 166 -8.28 -14.35 -22.01
C LEU A 166 -7.91 -15.34 -23.13
N LYS A 167 -6.67 -15.23 -23.59
CA LYS A 167 -6.16 -16.15 -24.61
C LYS A 167 -6.03 -17.56 -24.05
N SER A 168 -6.52 -18.54 -24.80
CA SER A 168 -6.40 -19.95 -24.48
C SER A 168 -4.95 -20.43 -24.65
N GLY A 169 -4.54 -21.33 -23.78
CA GLY A 169 -3.21 -21.96 -23.87
C GLY A 169 -2.05 -21.04 -23.44
N VAL A 170 -2.33 -20.02 -22.68
CA VAL A 170 -1.35 -19.02 -22.24
C VAL A 170 -1.33 -18.93 -20.72
N SER A 171 -0.15 -18.73 -20.16
CA SER A 171 0.02 -18.43 -18.72
C SER A 171 -0.19 -16.96 -18.45
N TYR A 172 -0.98 -16.68 -17.43
CA TYR A 172 -1.25 -15.33 -16.92
C TYR A 172 -0.76 -15.17 -15.49
N ARG A 173 -0.53 -13.93 -15.12
CA ARG A 173 -0.29 -13.54 -13.74
C ARG A 173 -1.32 -12.52 -13.30
N ALA A 174 -1.60 -12.50 -12.00
CA ALA A 174 -2.47 -11.51 -11.39
C ALA A 174 -1.82 -10.93 -10.14
N ARG A 175 -2.16 -9.68 -9.85
CA ARG A 175 -1.85 -8.99 -8.61
C ARG A 175 -3.00 -8.06 -8.26
N VAL A 176 -3.12 -7.72 -7.00
CA VAL A 176 -4.19 -6.86 -6.49
C VAL A 176 -3.62 -5.77 -5.59
N ARG A 177 -4.21 -4.59 -5.64
CA ARG A 177 -3.91 -3.49 -4.72
C ARG A 177 -5.19 -2.87 -4.18
N ALA A 178 -5.07 -2.14 -3.09
CA ALA A 178 -6.19 -1.57 -2.37
C ALA A 178 -6.14 -0.04 -2.31
N TRP A 179 -7.32 0.56 -2.22
CA TRP A 179 -7.56 1.98 -2.04
C TRP A 179 -8.57 2.17 -0.92
N ALA A 180 -8.33 3.14 -0.02
CA ALA A 180 -9.25 3.45 1.07
C ALA A 180 -10.18 4.62 0.67
N GLN A 181 -11.47 4.35 0.59
CA GLN A 181 -12.47 5.40 0.32
C GLN A 181 -12.53 6.40 1.48
N SER A 182 -12.72 7.68 1.17
CA SER A 182 -12.95 8.77 2.14
C SER A 182 -11.76 9.14 3.02
N TYR A 183 -10.54 8.67 2.71
CA TYR A 183 -9.35 8.88 3.53
C TYR A 183 -8.20 9.58 2.81
N ASN A 184 -8.47 10.30 1.70
CA ASN A 184 -7.42 10.88 0.88
C ASN A 184 -6.26 9.88 0.66
N SER A 185 -6.63 8.70 0.20
CA SER A 185 -5.76 7.55 0.12
C SER A 185 -4.85 7.59 -1.10
N THR A 186 -3.67 7.00 -0.97
CA THR A 186 -2.90 6.51 -2.11
C THR A 186 -3.14 5.01 -2.28
N TRP A 187 -2.81 4.47 -3.45
CA TRP A 187 -2.87 3.02 -3.66
C TRP A 187 -1.87 2.29 -2.75
N SER A 188 -2.29 1.16 -2.22
CA SER A 188 -1.36 0.23 -1.57
C SER A 188 -0.31 -0.27 -2.55
N GLU A 189 0.74 -0.89 -2.04
CA GLU A 189 1.60 -1.71 -2.87
C GLU A 189 0.79 -2.86 -3.49
N TRP A 190 1.28 -3.39 -4.61
CA TRP A 190 0.72 -4.58 -5.20
C TRP A 190 0.98 -5.79 -4.31
N SER A 191 0.02 -6.69 -4.21
CA SER A 191 0.22 -8.02 -3.65
C SER A 191 1.30 -8.78 -4.42
N PRO A 192 1.90 -9.84 -3.85
CA PRO A 192 2.65 -10.81 -4.63
C PRO A 192 1.80 -11.35 -5.78
N SER A 193 2.42 -11.57 -6.93
CA SER A 193 1.70 -12.09 -8.09
C SER A 193 1.46 -13.60 -8.00
N THR A 194 0.35 -14.04 -8.58
CA THR A 194 -0.03 -15.44 -8.71
C THR A 194 -0.12 -15.80 -10.18
N LYS A 195 0.42 -16.95 -10.55
CA LYS A 195 0.46 -17.46 -11.92
C LYS A 195 -0.53 -18.59 -12.11
N TRP A 196 -1.20 -18.61 -13.26
CA TRP A 196 -2.00 -19.76 -13.70
C TRP A 196 -1.93 -19.95 -15.20
N TYR A 197 -2.27 -21.13 -15.64
CA TYR A 197 -2.39 -21.47 -17.05
C TYR A 197 -3.86 -21.44 -17.48
N ASN A 198 -4.17 -20.71 -18.54
CA ASN A 198 -5.55 -20.66 -19.07
C ASN A 198 -5.78 -21.82 -20.04
N ALA A 199 -6.28 -22.92 -19.50
CA ALA A 199 -6.58 -24.13 -20.23
C ALA A 199 -7.96 -24.11 -20.91
N TYR A 200 -8.67 -22.98 -20.86
CA TYR A 200 -9.98 -22.85 -21.48
C TYR A 200 -9.91 -23.16 -22.97
N LYS A 201 -10.87 -23.95 -23.42
CA LYS A 201 -11.06 -24.28 -24.85
C LYS A 201 -12.47 -23.90 -25.24
N GLU A 202 -12.59 -23.14 -26.32
CA GLU A 202 -13.92 -22.88 -26.89
C GLU A 202 -14.57 -24.17 -27.33
N PRO A 203 -15.90 -24.34 -27.07
CA PRO A 203 -16.63 -25.48 -27.58
C PRO A 203 -16.59 -25.46 -29.10
N PHE A 204 -16.40 -26.63 -29.73
CA PHE A 204 -16.52 -26.75 -31.16
C PHE A 204 -17.95 -26.41 -31.60
N GLU A 205 -18.09 -25.43 -32.50
CA GLU A 205 -19.35 -25.23 -33.20
C GLU A 205 -19.59 -26.48 -34.07
N LYS A 206 -20.66 -27.17 -33.76
CA LYS A 206 -21.13 -28.25 -34.67
C LYS A 206 -21.81 -27.59 -35.86
N HIS A 207 -21.19 -27.68 -37.00
CA HIS A 207 -21.80 -27.32 -38.27
C HIS A 207 -22.79 -28.43 -38.70
#